data_8f9972ef7268557fcbb9bd4653966718
#
_entry.id   8f9972ef7268557fcbb9bd4653966718
#
_cell.length_a   1.000
_cell.length_b   1.000
_cell.length_c   1.000
_cell.angle_alpha   90.00
_cell.angle_beta   90.00
_cell.angle_gamma   90.00
#
_symmetry.space_group_name_H-M   'P 1'
#
loop_
_entity.id
_entity.type
_entity.pdbx_description
1 polymer ?
#
loop_
_entity_poly.entity_id
_entity_poly.type
_entity_poly.pdbx_seq_one_letter_code
_entity_poly.pdbx_strand_id
1 'polypeptide(L)'
;MKLHFLSLLIISTLFNCKNDGNNSEGNYAYLGGEIKNPNSDFVVLSKSDVVIDTIKLDSKNRFLYKIENLESGIYTFYHGGEIQMVLLEPKDSLLFRLNTFEFDESLVFTGKGDKKNNYLINEFLENEIQEKKIFKYCQLNPDTYQRRIDSLKTLKLNKLKAFKAKYAPSSLFDKIAHANIDYSYYSSKEVYPFVHYGNNKGAILKSLPKNFYSYRKNINYNDYFLKEHYPYNSFLKYSLNNLALENHTTHSNNDVFKRSSLCYNLDRLKLIDSLINNETIKNKLLYYFTANYLLKSTNTEKNEALVSAYLNKSSDETDKNEIKRFAASLNNLKEGGTFPSIKIVNYNNTEFDINSLIKTPTVICFWSNTFYNHFKESHYKLNELKVKYPEVKFIVINVDNYGLDKPKAALKENNFKLKDEYQFKNPKESLETLAIHPMTKTIVLDKYQKIVYSNANIFSMNFEEQLLGAINRK
;
A
#
# COMPACT_ATOMS: atom_id res chain seq x y z
N MET A 1 -52.67 -29.10 64.20
CA MET A 1 -52.03 -29.21 62.87
C MET A 1 -52.53 -28.05 62.01
N LYS A 2 -51.80 -26.96 61.92
CA LYS A 2 -52.13 -25.82 61.05
C LYS A 2 -50.87 -25.48 60.22
N LEU A 3 -50.98 -25.64 58.94
CA LEU A 3 -49.96 -25.29 57.98
C LEU A 3 -50.03 -23.79 57.68
N HIS A 4 -48.95 -23.03 57.90
CA HIS A 4 -48.85 -21.65 57.47
C HIS A 4 -48.13 -21.58 56.15
N PHE A 5 -48.83 -21.14 55.06
CA PHE A 5 -48.27 -20.72 53.81
C PHE A 5 -47.66 -19.32 53.91
N LEU A 6 -46.38 -19.23 53.74
CA LEU A 6 -45.67 -17.97 53.64
C LEU A 6 -45.53 -17.58 52.16
N SER A 7 -46.33 -16.64 51.71
CA SER A 7 -46.25 -16.08 50.33
C SER A 7 -45.15 -15.03 50.29
N LEU A 8 -44.11 -15.28 49.53
CA LEU A 8 -43.02 -14.37 49.25
C LEU A 8 -43.45 -13.42 48.14
N LEU A 9 -43.68 -12.16 48.46
CA LEU A 9 -44.01 -11.09 47.52
C LEU A 9 -42.71 -10.56 46.92
N ILE A 10 -42.42 -10.90 45.63
CA ILE A 10 -41.29 -10.33 44.89
C ILE A 10 -41.75 -8.96 44.35
N ILE A 11 -41.23 -7.90 44.92
CA ILE A 11 -41.39 -6.53 44.40
C ILE A 11 -40.39 -6.33 43.28
N SER A 12 -40.84 -6.37 42.03
CA SER A 12 -40.09 -5.96 40.87
C SER A 12 -40.07 -4.44 40.79
N THR A 13 -38.96 -3.83 41.17
CA THR A 13 -38.72 -2.41 40.96
C THR A 13 -38.41 -2.21 39.47
N LEU A 14 -39.38 -1.72 38.72
CA LEU A 14 -39.18 -1.21 37.36
C LEU A 14 -38.42 0.11 37.48
N PHE A 15 -37.13 0.10 37.16
CA PHE A 15 -36.41 1.35 36.91
C PHE A 15 -36.93 1.95 35.60
N ASN A 16 -37.78 2.94 35.75
CA ASN A 16 -38.25 3.78 34.69
C ASN A 16 -37.12 4.78 34.36
N CYS A 17 -36.24 4.49 33.39
CA CYS A 17 -35.34 5.51 32.85
C CYS A 17 -36.20 6.53 32.11
N LYS A 18 -36.32 7.74 32.68
CA LYS A 18 -36.80 8.91 31.95
C LYS A 18 -35.92 9.14 30.70
N ASN A 19 -36.54 9.08 29.54
CA ASN A 19 -35.99 9.64 28.33
C ASN A 19 -35.98 11.16 28.41
N ASP A 20 -34.80 11.74 28.70
CA ASP A 20 -34.57 13.14 28.39
C ASP A 20 -34.34 13.23 26.89
N GLY A 21 -35.33 13.83 26.22
CA GLY A 21 -35.32 14.01 24.79
C GLY A 21 -34.21 14.99 24.35
N ASN A 22 -33.21 14.44 23.72
CA ASN A 22 -32.48 15.09 22.66
C ASN A 22 -32.10 14.00 21.63
N ASN A 23 -32.79 14.01 20.49
CA ASN A 23 -32.64 13.07 19.39
C ASN A 23 -31.28 13.24 18.73
N SER A 24 -30.26 12.62 19.29
CA SER A 24 -29.10 12.11 18.54
C SER A 24 -29.05 10.58 18.71
N GLU A 25 -30.15 9.90 18.34
CA GLU A 25 -30.21 8.44 18.41
C GLU A 25 -29.13 7.81 17.55
N GLY A 26 -27.97 7.51 18.19
CA GLY A 26 -27.24 6.32 17.81
C GLY A 26 -26.40 6.35 16.56
N ASN A 27 -25.84 7.51 16.14
CA ASN A 27 -24.88 7.54 15.04
C ASN A 27 -23.45 7.26 15.55
N TYR A 28 -23.24 6.07 16.10
CA TYR A 28 -21.96 5.60 16.62
C TYR A 28 -21.73 4.13 16.27
N ALA A 29 -20.47 3.71 16.32
CA ALA A 29 -20.06 2.31 16.28
C ALA A 29 -18.95 2.05 17.30
N TYR A 30 -18.80 0.80 17.71
CA TYR A 30 -17.66 0.33 18.48
C TYR A 30 -16.76 -0.53 17.58
N LEU A 31 -15.46 -0.29 17.68
CA LEU A 31 -14.42 -1.13 17.09
C LEU A 31 -13.41 -1.46 18.18
N GLY A 32 -13.14 -2.73 18.35
CA GLY A 32 -12.15 -3.21 19.30
C GLY A 32 -11.53 -4.52 18.86
N GLY A 33 -10.57 -5.01 19.63
CA GLY A 33 -9.96 -6.28 19.31
C GLY A 33 -8.82 -6.67 20.23
N GLU A 34 -8.30 -7.88 20.00
CA GLU A 34 -7.09 -8.44 20.57
C GLU A 34 -6.08 -8.70 19.47
N ILE A 35 -4.86 -8.16 19.60
CA ILE A 35 -3.77 -8.39 18.68
C ILE A 35 -2.76 -9.31 19.34
N LYS A 36 -2.55 -10.50 18.74
CA LYS A 36 -1.50 -11.41 19.16
C LYS A 36 -0.18 -11.04 18.50
N ASN A 37 0.91 -11.13 19.26
CA ASN A 37 2.26 -10.78 18.83
C ASN A 37 2.33 -9.35 18.25
N PRO A 38 1.88 -8.30 18.97
CA PRO A 38 1.78 -6.96 18.42
C PRO A 38 3.18 -6.41 18.05
N ASN A 39 3.25 -5.77 16.88
CA ASN A 39 4.46 -5.09 16.39
C ASN A 39 4.53 -3.61 16.84
N SER A 40 3.47 -3.10 17.45
CA SER A 40 3.38 -1.77 18.05
C SER A 40 2.43 -1.80 19.25
N ASP A 41 2.45 -0.76 20.09
CA ASP A 41 1.56 -0.62 21.24
C ASP A 41 0.27 0.16 20.92
N PHE A 42 -0.05 0.37 19.64
CA PHE A 42 -1.21 1.12 19.19
C PHE A 42 -1.82 0.58 17.89
N VAL A 43 -3.07 0.95 17.66
CA VAL A 43 -3.79 0.81 16.40
C VAL A 43 -4.16 2.21 15.91
N VAL A 44 -3.93 2.51 14.64
CA VAL A 44 -4.40 3.75 14.01
C VAL A 44 -5.70 3.46 13.29
N LEU A 45 -6.74 4.23 13.58
CA LEU A 45 -8.02 4.18 12.86
C LEU A 45 -8.11 5.39 11.93
N SER A 46 -8.44 5.16 10.67
CA SER A 46 -8.55 6.21 9.65
C SER A 46 -9.81 6.07 8.81
N LYS A 47 -10.23 7.16 8.19
CA LYS A 47 -11.23 7.20 7.13
C LYS A 47 -10.79 8.18 6.06
N SER A 48 -10.83 7.77 4.79
CA SER A 48 -10.42 8.62 3.65
C SER A 48 -9.05 9.27 3.84
N ASP A 49 -8.05 8.50 4.26
CA ASP A 49 -6.67 8.92 4.58
C ASP A 49 -6.55 9.93 5.75
N VAL A 50 -7.66 10.27 6.41
CA VAL A 50 -7.65 11.10 7.62
C VAL A 50 -7.59 10.20 8.84
N VAL A 51 -6.57 10.38 9.66
CA VAL A 51 -6.46 9.69 10.96
C VAL A 51 -7.57 10.20 11.89
N ILE A 52 -8.40 9.28 12.36
CA ILE A 52 -9.45 9.57 13.36
C ILE A 52 -8.83 9.53 14.76
N ASP A 53 -8.09 8.46 15.06
CA ASP A 53 -7.42 8.30 16.34
C ASP A 53 -6.27 7.31 16.27
N THR A 54 -5.36 7.42 17.26
CA THR A 54 -4.29 6.47 17.53
C THR A 54 -4.55 5.82 18.89
N ILE A 55 -5.10 4.63 18.87
CA ILE A 55 -5.69 3.94 20.00
C ILE A 55 -4.64 3.04 20.65
N LYS A 56 -4.29 3.29 21.90
CA LYS A 56 -3.29 2.51 22.64
C LYS A 56 -3.84 1.14 23.03
N LEU A 57 -3.00 0.10 22.94
CA LEU A 57 -3.31 -1.24 23.43
C LEU A 57 -3.17 -1.30 24.96
N ASP A 58 -4.03 -2.08 25.62
CA ASP A 58 -3.91 -2.41 27.03
C ASP A 58 -2.79 -3.45 27.30
N SER A 59 -2.56 -3.76 28.59
CA SER A 59 -1.56 -4.76 29.00
C SER A 59 -1.82 -6.21 28.48
N LYS A 60 -3.00 -6.45 27.91
CA LYS A 60 -3.39 -7.72 27.28
C LYS A 60 -3.46 -7.61 25.76
N ASN A 61 -2.86 -6.55 25.19
CA ASN A 61 -2.85 -6.26 23.75
C ASN A 61 -4.25 -6.08 23.16
N ARG A 62 -5.18 -5.48 23.90
CA ARG A 62 -6.56 -5.23 23.49
C ARG A 62 -6.85 -3.75 23.47
N PHE A 63 -7.83 -3.38 22.67
CA PHE A 63 -8.40 -2.04 22.63
C PHE A 63 -9.91 -2.09 22.44
N LEU A 64 -10.58 -1.01 22.78
CA LEU A 64 -11.98 -0.74 22.44
C LEU A 64 -12.13 0.75 22.21
N TYR A 65 -12.68 1.12 21.09
CA TYR A 65 -12.87 2.50 20.68
C TYR A 65 -14.31 2.75 20.25
N LYS A 66 -14.90 3.85 20.73
CA LYS A 66 -16.20 4.32 20.30
C LYS A 66 -16.02 5.43 19.26
N ILE A 67 -16.54 5.21 18.06
CA ILE A 67 -16.56 6.20 17.00
C ILE A 67 -17.87 6.96 17.14
N GLU A 68 -17.81 8.20 17.57
CA GLU A 68 -18.96 9.08 17.66
C GLU A 68 -19.18 9.81 16.33
N ASN A 69 -20.43 10.21 16.05
CA ASN A 69 -20.81 10.85 14.78
C ASN A 69 -20.36 10.05 13.56
N LEU A 70 -20.60 8.73 13.60
CA LEU A 70 -20.16 7.79 12.57
C LEU A 70 -20.76 8.15 11.22
N GLU A 71 -19.93 8.36 10.25
CA GLU A 71 -20.31 8.35 8.83
C GLU A 71 -20.14 6.94 8.28
N SER A 72 -21.28 6.31 7.86
CA SER A 72 -21.25 4.93 7.31
C SER A 72 -20.28 4.79 6.16
N GLY A 73 -19.49 3.71 6.14
CA GLY A 73 -18.54 3.47 5.06
C GLY A 73 -17.37 2.58 5.43
N ILE A 74 -16.40 2.55 4.54
CA ILE A 74 -15.14 1.84 4.74
C ILE A 74 -14.22 2.70 5.60
N TYR A 75 -13.73 2.10 6.68
CA TYR A 75 -12.66 2.58 7.52
C TYR A 75 -11.43 1.71 7.32
N THR A 76 -10.28 2.21 7.66
CA THR A 76 -9.04 1.43 7.71
C THR A 76 -8.49 1.41 9.11
N PHE A 77 -8.00 0.27 9.55
CA PHE A 77 -7.17 0.19 10.73
C PHE A 77 -5.77 -0.30 10.34
N TYR A 78 -4.79 0.25 11.04
CA TYR A 78 -3.39 0.02 10.77
C TYR A 78 -2.70 -0.44 12.05
N HIS A 79 -1.85 -1.47 11.95
CA HIS A 79 -1.03 -1.95 13.05
C HIS A 79 0.29 -2.53 12.53
N GLY A 80 1.41 -2.03 13.04
CA GLY A 80 2.74 -2.62 12.79
C GLY A 80 3.19 -2.71 11.34
N GLY A 81 2.72 -1.83 10.45
CA GLY A 81 3.06 -1.84 9.03
C GLY A 81 1.98 -2.44 8.13
N GLU A 82 1.02 -3.14 8.70
CA GLU A 82 -0.08 -3.77 7.98
C GLU A 82 -1.36 -2.95 8.09
N ILE A 83 -2.21 -3.01 7.08
CA ILE A 83 -3.46 -2.26 6.97
C ILE A 83 -4.60 -3.17 6.53
N GLN A 84 -5.77 -3.03 7.14
CA GLN A 84 -6.97 -3.72 6.69
C GLN A 84 -8.21 -2.82 6.75
N MET A 85 -9.18 -3.13 5.93
CA MET A 85 -10.44 -2.40 5.83
C MET A 85 -11.51 -3.00 6.72
N VAL A 86 -12.39 -2.14 7.26
CA VAL A 86 -13.57 -2.52 8.02
C VAL A 86 -14.76 -1.67 7.58
N LEU A 87 -15.89 -2.31 7.29
CA LEU A 87 -17.14 -1.64 6.98
C LEU A 87 -17.91 -1.37 8.27
N LEU A 88 -18.08 -0.08 8.60
CA LEU A 88 -18.81 0.36 9.77
C LEU A 88 -20.11 1.07 9.39
N GLU A 89 -21.16 0.71 10.10
CA GLU A 89 -22.49 1.30 10.01
C GLU A 89 -23.03 1.63 11.42
N PRO A 90 -24.02 2.52 11.54
CA PRO A 90 -24.56 2.91 12.84
C PRO A 90 -24.98 1.71 13.69
N LYS A 91 -24.62 1.77 14.97
CA LYS A 91 -24.89 0.73 15.98
C LYS A 91 -24.13 -0.59 15.75
N ASP A 92 -23.11 -0.62 14.87
CA ASP A 92 -22.18 -1.75 14.84
C ASP A 92 -21.38 -1.83 16.13
N SER A 93 -21.07 -3.05 16.55
CA SER A 93 -20.21 -3.32 17.70
C SER A 93 -19.31 -4.49 17.35
N LEU A 94 -18.18 -4.17 16.75
CA LEU A 94 -17.24 -5.13 16.19
C LEU A 94 -16.07 -5.34 17.13
N LEU A 95 -15.78 -6.59 17.40
CA LEU A 95 -14.54 -7.01 18.00
C LEU A 95 -13.82 -7.91 17.01
N PHE A 96 -12.51 -7.81 16.95
CA PHE A 96 -11.71 -8.71 16.13
C PHE A 96 -10.55 -9.35 16.91
N ARG A 97 -10.06 -10.43 16.40
CA ARG A 97 -8.82 -11.07 16.81
C ARG A 97 -7.96 -11.26 15.59
N LEU A 98 -6.70 -10.84 15.71
CA LEU A 98 -5.71 -11.05 14.67
C LEU A 98 -4.36 -11.45 15.28
N ASN A 99 -3.54 -12.13 14.48
CA ASN A 99 -2.15 -12.45 14.79
C ASN A 99 -1.25 -11.83 13.74
N THR A 100 -0.28 -11.01 14.14
CA THR A 100 0.59 -10.28 13.20
C THR A 100 1.48 -11.17 12.33
N PHE A 101 1.63 -12.45 12.65
CA PHE A 101 2.35 -13.40 11.78
C PHE A 101 1.54 -13.84 10.55
N GLU A 102 0.21 -13.77 10.64
CA GLU A 102 -0.75 -14.10 9.59
C GLU A 102 -1.86 -13.05 9.65
N PHE A 103 -1.51 -11.79 9.31
CA PHE A 103 -2.35 -10.62 9.62
C PHE A 103 -3.75 -10.75 9.03
N ASP A 104 -3.86 -10.95 7.73
CA ASP A 104 -5.15 -11.01 7.03
C ASP A 104 -5.84 -12.36 7.22
N GLU A 105 -5.09 -13.45 7.17
CA GLU A 105 -5.61 -14.82 7.28
C GLU A 105 -6.16 -15.12 8.67
N SER A 106 -5.61 -14.49 9.70
CA SER A 106 -6.06 -14.69 11.09
C SER A 106 -7.15 -13.74 11.53
N LEU A 107 -7.48 -12.72 10.71
CA LEU A 107 -8.46 -11.69 11.06
C LEU A 107 -9.87 -12.25 11.05
N VAL A 108 -10.51 -12.26 12.22
CA VAL A 108 -11.89 -12.69 12.39
C VAL A 108 -12.67 -11.67 13.22
N PHE A 109 -13.79 -11.22 12.68
CA PHE A 109 -14.70 -10.30 13.35
C PHE A 109 -15.81 -11.06 14.10
N THR A 110 -16.20 -10.50 15.26
CA THR A 110 -17.32 -10.96 16.08
C THR A 110 -18.18 -9.76 16.51
N GLY A 111 -19.43 -10.01 16.92
CA GLY A 111 -20.35 -8.97 17.35
C GLY A 111 -21.28 -8.46 16.26
N LYS A 112 -21.95 -7.35 16.50
CA LYS A 112 -22.91 -6.79 15.55
C LYS A 112 -22.17 -6.16 14.37
N GLY A 113 -22.42 -6.62 13.15
CA GLY A 113 -21.72 -6.23 11.91
C GLY A 113 -20.64 -7.23 11.47
N ASP A 114 -20.42 -8.32 12.24
CA ASP A 114 -19.39 -9.32 11.95
C ASP A 114 -19.58 -10.05 10.62
N LYS A 115 -20.81 -10.43 10.27
CA LYS A 115 -21.08 -11.23 9.06
C LYS A 115 -20.65 -10.50 7.80
N LYS A 116 -20.95 -9.20 7.67
CA LYS A 116 -20.57 -8.41 6.51
C LYS A 116 -19.03 -8.24 6.43
N ASN A 117 -18.36 -8.00 7.56
CA ASN A 117 -16.92 -7.84 7.58
C ASN A 117 -16.17 -9.15 7.35
N ASN A 118 -16.64 -10.27 7.94
CA ASN A 118 -16.08 -11.59 7.65
C ASN A 118 -16.30 -12.01 6.19
N TYR A 119 -17.41 -11.60 5.55
CA TYR A 119 -17.59 -11.81 4.11
C TYR A 119 -16.54 -11.05 3.29
N LEU A 120 -16.31 -9.76 3.61
CA LEU A 120 -15.37 -8.91 2.87
C LEU A 120 -13.92 -9.37 3.02
N ILE A 121 -13.48 -9.76 4.22
CA ILE A 121 -12.11 -10.28 4.41
C ILE A 121 -11.91 -11.63 3.72
N ASN A 122 -12.89 -12.54 3.79
CA ASN A 122 -12.81 -13.80 3.07
C ASN A 122 -12.76 -13.60 1.54
N GLU A 123 -13.49 -12.61 1.01
CA GLU A 123 -13.43 -12.25 -0.40
C GLU A 123 -12.07 -11.66 -0.78
N PHE A 124 -11.48 -10.84 0.09
CA PHE A 124 -10.12 -10.33 -0.08
C PHE A 124 -9.10 -11.46 -0.19
N LEU A 125 -9.08 -12.39 0.75
CA LEU A 125 -8.18 -13.56 0.74
C LEU A 125 -8.39 -14.46 -0.49
N GLU A 126 -9.65 -14.67 -0.90
CA GLU A 126 -9.93 -15.39 -2.15
C GLU A 126 -9.39 -14.66 -3.38
N ASN A 127 -9.44 -13.32 -3.40
CA ASN A 127 -8.90 -12.50 -4.49
C ASN A 127 -7.39 -12.66 -4.62
N GLU A 128 -6.64 -12.66 -3.53
CA GLU A 128 -5.20 -12.89 -3.54
C GLU A 128 -4.83 -14.25 -4.16
N ILE A 129 -5.54 -15.30 -3.76
CA ILE A 129 -5.35 -16.65 -4.34
C ILE A 129 -5.72 -16.66 -5.83
N GLN A 130 -6.80 -15.97 -6.20
CA GLN A 130 -7.27 -15.92 -7.58
C GLN A 130 -6.36 -15.10 -8.48
N GLU A 131 -5.76 -14.04 -7.99
CA GLU A 131 -4.82 -13.22 -8.75
C GLU A 131 -3.68 -14.07 -9.32
N LYS A 132 -3.09 -14.95 -8.51
CA LYS A 132 -2.05 -15.90 -8.96
C LYS A 132 -2.55 -16.83 -10.07
N LYS A 133 -3.82 -17.24 -10.05
CA LYS A 133 -4.44 -18.06 -11.09
C LYS A 133 -4.71 -17.23 -12.36
N ILE A 134 -5.18 -15.99 -12.21
CA ILE A 134 -5.46 -15.07 -13.31
C ILE A 134 -4.18 -14.79 -14.10
N PHE A 135 -3.04 -14.55 -13.44
CA PHE A 135 -1.75 -14.39 -14.10
C PHE A 135 -1.39 -15.61 -14.98
N LYS A 136 -1.65 -16.82 -14.51
CA LYS A 136 -1.47 -18.04 -15.30
C LYS A 136 -2.47 -18.11 -16.46
N TYR A 137 -3.73 -17.76 -16.23
CA TYR A 137 -4.77 -17.76 -17.27
C TYR A 137 -4.50 -16.73 -18.37
N CYS A 138 -3.80 -15.64 -18.08
CA CYS A 138 -3.38 -14.67 -19.10
C CYS A 138 -2.51 -15.29 -20.22
N GLN A 139 -1.97 -16.50 -20.02
CA GLN A 139 -1.24 -17.22 -21.08
C GLN A 139 -2.16 -17.98 -22.05
N LEU A 140 -3.46 -18.10 -21.74
CA LEU A 140 -4.46 -18.70 -22.60
C LEU A 140 -4.85 -17.74 -23.74
N ASN A 141 -5.41 -18.28 -24.84
CA ASN A 141 -6.02 -17.44 -25.86
C ASN A 141 -7.19 -16.61 -25.31
N PRO A 142 -7.55 -15.45 -25.92
CA PRO A 142 -8.53 -14.52 -25.38
C PRO A 142 -9.90 -15.14 -25.04
N ASP A 143 -10.43 -16.01 -25.90
CA ASP A 143 -11.76 -16.62 -25.68
C ASP A 143 -11.77 -17.59 -24.51
N THR A 144 -10.70 -18.39 -24.36
CA THR A 144 -10.56 -19.32 -23.24
C THR A 144 -10.31 -18.56 -21.95
N TYR A 145 -9.49 -17.51 -22.00
CA TYR A 145 -9.29 -16.60 -20.88
C TYR A 145 -10.62 -16.01 -20.41
N GLN A 146 -11.40 -15.42 -21.34
CA GLN A 146 -12.68 -14.81 -21.05
C GLN A 146 -13.60 -15.80 -20.33
N ARG A 147 -13.77 -17.03 -20.85
CA ARG A 147 -14.61 -18.06 -20.20
C ARG A 147 -14.16 -18.39 -18.78
N ARG A 148 -12.83 -18.43 -18.53
CA ARG A 148 -12.29 -18.71 -17.19
C ARG A 148 -12.62 -17.61 -16.18
N ILE A 149 -12.41 -16.35 -16.54
CA ILE A 149 -12.70 -15.23 -15.64
C ILE A 149 -14.20 -15.02 -15.45
N ASP A 150 -15.04 -15.27 -16.48
CA ASP A 150 -16.50 -15.23 -16.37
C ASP A 150 -17.01 -16.29 -15.37
N SER A 151 -16.42 -17.49 -15.41
CA SER A 151 -16.73 -18.55 -14.44
C SER A 151 -16.40 -18.13 -13.02
N LEU A 152 -15.25 -17.48 -12.79
CA LEU A 152 -14.87 -16.96 -11.48
C LEU A 152 -15.83 -15.87 -10.99
N LYS A 153 -16.20 -14.94 -11.86
CA LYS A 153 -17.19 -13.90 -11.53
C LYS A 153 -18.53 -14.51 -11.15
N THR A 154 -19.01 -15.48 -11.92
CA THR A 154 -20.29 -16.17 -11.66
C THR A 154 -20.29 -16.87 -10.29
N LEU A 155 -19.21 -17.53 -9.94
CA LEU A 155 -19.07 -18.18 -8.61
C LEU A 155 -19.19 -17.17 -7.47
N LYS A 156 -18.51 -16.00 -7.59
CA LYS A 156 -18.58 -14.92 -6.60
C LYS A 156 -19.97 -14.32 -6.48
N LEU A 157 -20.64 -14.06 -7.61
CA LEU A 157 -22.02 -13.55 -7.61
C LEU A 157 -22.99 -14.52 -6.95
N ASN A 158 -22.84 -15.84 -7.17
CA ASN A 158 -23.63 -16.87 -6.52
C ASN A 158 -23.38 -16.91 -5.00
N LYS A 159 -22.13 -16.77 -4.55
CA LYS A 159 -21.79 -16.64 -3.11
C LYS A 159 -22.45 -15.41 -2.48
N LEU A 160 -22.35 -14.27 -3.15
CA LEU A 160 -22.99 -13.02 -2.69
C LEU A 160 -24.50 -13.18 -2.61
N LYS A 161 -25.13 -13.76 -3.62
CA LYS A 161 -26.57 -14.04 -3.63
C LYS A 161 -27.01 -14.92 -2.44
N ALA A 162 -26.26 -15.99 -2.17
CA ALA A 162 -26.51 -16.88 -1.02
C ALA A 162 -26.36 -16.15 0.32
N PHE A 163 -25.30 -15.31 0.44
CA PHE A 163 -25.06 -14.49 1.62
C PHE A 163 -26.22 -13.51 1.86
N LYS A 164 -26.65 -12.79 0.81
CA LYS A 164 -27.78 -11.85 0.88
C LYS A 164 -29.09 -12.53 1.27
N ALA A 165 -29.37 -13.71 0.75
CA ALA A 165 -30.56 -14.48 1.11
C ALA A 165 -30.57 -14.92 2.58
N LYS A 166 -29.38 -15.19 3.15
CA LYS A 166 -29.24 -15.66 4.54
C LYS A 166 -29.24 -14.54 5.58
N TYR A 167 -28.61 -13.41 5.28
CA TYR A 167 -28.30 -12.38 6.28
C TYR A 167 -28.98 -11.04 6.04
N ALA A 168 -29.64 -10.84 4.88
CA ALA A 168 -30.31 -9.59 4.49
C ALA A 168 -29.46 -8.33 4.82
N PRO A 169 -28.21 -8.21 4.32
CA PRO A 169 -27.32 -7.13 4.67
C PRO A 169 -27.82 -5.77 4.14
N SER A 170 -27.16 -4.70 4.59
CA SER A 170 -27.49 -3.33 4.16
C SER A 170 -27.22 -3.12 2.65
N SER A 171 -27.87 -2.09 2.08
CA SER A 171 -27.60 -1.63 0.72
C SER A 171 -26.16 -1.15 0.52
N LEU A 172 -25.54 -0.59 1.58
CA LEU A 172 -24.16 -0.16 1.58
C LEU A 172 -23.21 -1.34 1.41
N PHE A 173 -23.41 -2.41 2.20
CA PHE A 173 -22.64 -3.65 2.03
C PHE A 173 -22.81 -4.22 0.62
N ASP A 174 -24.06 -4.25 0.13
CA ASP A 174 -24.35 -4.78 -1.22
C ASP A 174 -23.58 -4.00 -2.31
N LYS A 175 -23.56 -2.67 -2.22
CA LYS A 175 -22.78 -1.81 -3.12
C LYS A 175 -21.31 -2.13 -3.09
N ILE A 176 -20.72 -2.29 -1.89
CA ILE A 176 -19.29 -2.59 -1.72
C ILE A 176 -18.94 -4.00 -2.22
N ALA A 177 -19.75 -5.01 -1.87
CA ALA A 177 -19.51 -6.38 -2.30
C ALA A 177 -19.62 -6.55 -3.83
N HIS A 178 -20.59 -5.88 -4.47
CA HIS A 178 -20.65 -5.83 -5.93
C HIS A 178 -19.44 -5.11 -6.54
N ALA A 179 -19.01 -3.99 -5.96
CA ALA A 179 -17.82 -3.27 -6.42
C ALA A 179 -16.55 -4.14 -6.32
N ASN A 180 -16.38 -4.92 -5.23
CA ASN A 180 -15.28 -5.87 -5.10
C ASN A 180 -15.25 -6.88 -6.26
N ILE A 181 -16.40 -7.49 -6.57
CA ILE A 181 -16.50 -8.50 -7.61
C ILE A 181 -16.27 -7.89 -8.99
N ASP A 182 -16.94 -6.78 -9.29
CA ASP A 182 -16.92 -6.18 -10.62
C ASP A 182 -15.56 -5.57 -10.94
N TYR A 183 -14.97 -4.80 -10.04
CA TYR A 183 -13.67 -4.16 -10.30
C TYR A 183 -12.50 -5.15 -10.28
N SER A 184 -12.56 -6.23 -9.49
CA SER A 184 -11.59 -7.31 -9.59
C SER A 184 -11.68 -8.03 -10.95
N TYR A 185 -12.88 -8.30 -11.43
CA TYR A 185 -13.11 -8.88 -12.76
C TYR A 185 -12.64 -7.96 -13.88
N TYR A 186 -12.96 -6.65 -13.83
CA TYR A 186 -12.51 -5.69 -14.84
C TYR A 186 -10.99 -5.53 -14.82
N SER A 187 -10.37 -5.48 -13.64
CA SER A 187 -8.90 -5.46 -13.49
C SER A 187 -8.24 -6.65 -14.19
N SER A 188 -8.83 -7.84 -14.06
CA SER A 188 -8.35 -9.04 -14.74
C SER A 188 -8.31 -8.87 -16.27
N LYS A 189 -9.34 -8.23 -16.84
CA LYS A 189 -9.37 -7.96 -18.29
C LYS A 189 -8.35 -6.91 -18.71
N GLU A 190 -8.19 -5.85 -17.91
CA GLU A 190 -7.23 -4.78 -18.22
C GLU A 190 -5.78 -5.25 -18.16
N VAL A 191 -5.47 -6.22 -17.30
CA VAL A 191 -4.11 -6.73 -17.12
C VAL A 191 -3.68 -7.71 -18.22
N TYR A 192 -4.64 -8.34 -18.92
CA TYR A 192 -4.38 -9.40 -19.90
C TYR A 192 -3.33 -9.03 -20.95
N PRO A 193 -3.41 -7.89 -21.67
CA PRO A 193 -2.44 -7.57 -22.71
C PRO A 193 -1.01 -7.44 -22.22
N PHE A 194 -0.84 -7.03 -20.96
CA PHE A 194 0.48 -6.82 -20.37
C PHE A 194 1.15 -8.11 -19.88
N VAL A 195 0.35 -9.09 -19.49
CA VAL A 195 0.81 -10.37 -18.92
C VAL A 195 0.87 -11.46 -19.97
N HIS A 196 -0.02 -11.43 -20.99
CA HIS A 196 0.01 -12.39 -22.09
C HIS A 196 1.38 -12.39 -22.78
N TYR A 197 1.87 -13.59 -23.16
CA TYR A 197 3.17 -13.75 -23.80
C TYR A 197 3.28 -12.94 -25.10
N GLY A 198 4.52 -12.67 -25.52
CA GLY A 198 4.80 -11.85 -26.70
C GLY A 198 5.04 -10.37 -26.39
N ASN A 199 5.95 -9.77 -27.16
CA ASN A 199 6.41 -8.40 -26.95
C ASN A 199 5.60 -7.35 -27.74
N ASN A 200 4.91 -7.76 -28.80
CA ASN A 200 4.05 -6.88 -29.59
C ASN A 200 2.67 -6.74 -28.93
N LYS A 201 2.57 -5.82 -27.96
CA LYS A 201 1.34 -5.59 -27.19
C LYS A 201 0.19 -5.03 -28.04
N GLY A 202 0.52 -4.29 -29.11
CA GLY A 202 -0.46 -3.81 -30.09
C GLY A 202 -1.14 -4.95 -30.85
N ALA A 203 -0.38 -5.98 -31.27
CA ALA A 203 -0.95 -7.16 -31.90
C ALA A 203 -1.85 -7.95 -30.94
N ILE A 204 -1.46 -8.08 -29.66
CA ILE A 204 -2.29 -8.72 -28.63
C ILE A 204 -3.63 -7.98 -28.49
N LEU A 205 -3.61 -6.64 -28.39
CA LEU A 205 -4.85 -5.83 -28.30
C LEU A 205 -5.76 -6.07 -29.52
N LYS A 206 -5.20 -6.13 -30.73
CA LYS A 206 -5.97 -6.38 -31.97
C LYS A 206 -6.56 -7.79 -32.05
N SER A 207 -5.98 -8.77 -31.35
CA SER A 207 -6.47 -10.15 -31.31
C SER A 207 -7.63 -10.37 -30.33
N LEU A 208 -7.96 -9.38 -29.49
CA LEU A 208 -9.02 -9.50 -28.51
C LEU A 208 -10.41 -9.51 -29.18
N PRO A 209 -11.40 -10.24 -28.63
CA PRO A 209 -12.78 -10.18 -29.10
C PRO A 209 -13.32 -8.74 -29.06
N LYS A 210 -14.15 -8.36 -30.03
CA LYS A 210 -14.71 -6.99 -30.17
C LYS A 210 -15.44 -6.51 -28.90
N ASN A 211 -16.03 -7.41 -28.16
CA ASN A 211 -16.77 -7.11 -26.91
C ASN A 211 -15.93 -7.27 -25.64
N PHE A 212 -14.63 -7.56 -25.76
CA PHE A 212 -13.77 -7.82 -24.61
C PHE A 212 -13.79 -6.69 -23.56
N TYR A 213 -13.78 -5.44 -24.02
CA TYR A 213 -13.84 -4.24 -23.18
C TYR A 213 -15.20 -3.53 -23.18
N SER A 214 -16.30 -4.23 -23.54
CA SER A 214 -17.64 -3.62 -23.61
C SER A 214 -18.10 -2.98 -22.29
N TYR A 215 -17.66 -3.49 -21.16
CA TYR A 215 -17.98 -2.96 -19.82
C TYR A 215 -17.47 -1.54 -19.59
N ARG A 216 -16.40 -1.08 -20.30
CA ARG A 216 -15.84 0.27 -20.14
C ARG A 216 -16.85 1.39 -20.37
N LYS A 217 -17.89 1.14 -21.18
CA LYS A 217 -18.98 2.10 -21.45
C LYS A 217 -19.81 2.43 -20.21
N ASN A 218 -19.82 1.54 -19.23
CA ASN A 218 -20.63 1.65 -18.01
C ASN A 218 -19.78 2.02 -16.77
N ILE A 219 -18.49 2.29 -16.96
CA ILE A 219 -17.61 2.62 -15.84
C ILE A 219 -17.77 4.08 -15.45
N ASN A 220 -18.01 4.30 -14.16
CA ASN A 220 -17.88 5.62 -13.57
C ASN A 220 -16.43 5.81 -13.06
N TYR A 221 -15.61 6.52 -13.84
CA TYR A 221 -14.23 6.86 -13.47
C TYR A 221 -14.17 7.93 -12.37
N ASN A 222 -15.32 8.48 -11.95
CA ASN A 222 -15.43 9.58 -11.01
C ASN A 222 -16.21 9.21 -9.74
N ASP A 223 -16.30 7.92 -9.39
CA ASP A 223 -17.08 7.48 -8.23
C ASP A 223 -16.36 7.89 -6.93
N TYR A 224 -16.78 9.06 -6.40
CA TYR A 224 -16.24 9.58 -5.15
C TYR A 224 -16.46 8.65 -3.95
N PHE A 225 -17.54 7.86 -3.94
CA PHE A 225 -17.80 6.91 -2.87
C PHE A 225 -16.75 5.79 -2.84
N LEU A 226 -16.24 5.38 -4.01
CA LEU A 226 -15.24 4.32 -4.14
C LEU A 226 -13.79 4.82 -4.16
N LYS A 227 -13.54 6.12 -3.96
CA LYS A 227 -12.20 6.73 -4.07
C LYS A 227 -11.12 6.07 -3.19
N GLU A 228 -11.52 5.49 -2.04
CA GLU A 228 -10.61 4.76 -1.14
C GLU A 228 -10.74 3.24 -1.27
N HIS A 229 -11.62 2.77 -2.13
CA HIS A 229 -11.87 1.34 -2.30
C HIS A 229 -10.76 0.69 -3.13
N TYR A 230 -10.04 -0.25 -2.54
CA TYR A 230 -8.85 -0.85 -3.16
C TYR A 230 -9.09 -1.48 -4.55
N PRO A 231 -10.13 -2.35 -4.77
CA PRO A 231 -10.40 -2.90 -6.10
C PRO A 231 -10.71 -1.85 -7.15
N TYR A 232 -11.43 -0.77 -6.80
CA TYR A 232 -11.71 0.34 -7.71
C TYR A 232 -10.43 1.10 -8.09
N ASN A 233 -9.59 1.43 -7.10
CA ASN A 233 -8.33 2.12 -7.33
C ASN A 233 -7.35 1.27 -8.18
N SER A 234 -7.29 -0.04 -7.94
CA SER A 234 -6.51 -0.97 -8.73
C SER A 234 -7.02 -1.04 -10.17
N PHE A 235 -8.34 -1.12 -10.34
CA PHE A 235 -8.97 -1.08 -11.66
C PHE A 235 -8.64 0.21 -12.41
N LEU A 236 -8.75 1.39 -11.78
CA LEU A 236 -8.41 2.66 -12.42
C LEU A 236 -6.98 2.66 -12.94
N LYS A 237 -6.02 2.16 -12.14
CA LYS A 237 -4.62 2.06 -12.54
C LYS A 237 -4.42 1.12 -13.74
N TYR A 238 -5.04 -0.05 -13.72
CA TYR A 238 -4.92 -1.02 -14.81
C TYR A 238 -5.63 -0.53 -16.09
N SER A 239 -6.82 0.05 -15.95
CA SER A 239 -7.58 0.60 -17.07
C SER A 239 -6.84 1.75 -17.76
N LEU A 240 -6.29 2.70 -16.99
CA LEU A 240 -5.51 3.81 -17.52
C LEU A 240 -4.20 3.33 -18.19
N ASN A 241 -3.57 2.29 -17.65
CA ASN A 241 -2.43 1.67 -18.31
C ASN A 241 -2.80 1.10 -19.68
N ASN A 242 -3.94 0.42 -19.76
CA ASN A 242 -4.39 -0.23 -20.98
C ASN A 242 -4.89 0.79 -22.02
N LEU A 243 -5.69 1.75 -21.61
CA LEU A 243 -6.14 2.85 -22.48
C LEU A 243 -4.94 3.65 -23.03
N ALA A 244 -3.92 3.89 -22.19
CA ALA A 244 -2.70 4.53 -22.66
C ALA A 244 -1.91 3.66 -23.64
N LEU A 245 -1.93 2.34 -23.46
CA LEU A 245 -1.33 1.42 -24.43
C LEU A 245 -2.08 1.46 -25.77
N GLU A 246 -3.41 1.43 -25.74
CA GLU A 246 -4.24 1.56 -26.94
C GLU A 246 -3.90 2.87 -27.69
N ASN A 247 -3.87 4.01 -27.00
CA ASN A 247 -3.48 5.30 -27.58
C ASN A 247 -2.06 5.28 -28.13
N HIS A 248 -1.11 4.80 -27.35
CA HIS A 248 0.31 4.76 -27.73
C HIS A 248 0.54 3.95 -29.00
N THR A 249 -0.17 2.86 -29.21
CA THR A 249 -0.05 2.03 -30.43
C THR A 249 -0.56 2.72 -31.70
N THR A 250 -1.33 3.80 -31.59
CA THR A 250 -1.82 4.54 -32.77
C THR A 250 -0.79 5.49 -33.39
N HIS A 251 0.20 5.93 -32.60
CA HIS A 251 1.20 6.92 -33.03
C HIS A 251 2.66 6.50 -32.78
N SER A 252 2.89 5.36 -32.11
CA SER A 252 4.23 4.81 -31.91
C SER A 252 4.58 3.85 -33.05
N ASN A 253 5.70 4.10 -33.71
CA ASN A 253 6.23 3.23 -34.76
C ASN A 253 7.03 2.04 -34.18
N ASN A 254 7.06 1.85 -32.85
CA ASN A 254 7.81 0.79 -32.21
C ASN A 254 6.94 -0.44 -31.96
N ASP A 255 7.26 -1.57 -32.54
CA ASP A 255 6.62 -2.87 -32.29
C ASP A 255 6.83 -3.39 -30.85
N VAL A 256 7.85 -2.88 -30.14
CA VAL A 256 8.19 -3.28 -28.79
C VAL A 256 7.73 -2.21 -27.78
N PHE A 257 6.72 -2.55 -27.01
CA PHE A 257 6.21 -1.71 -25.96
C PHE A 257 7.19 -1.60 -24.78
N LYS A 258 7.49 -0.35 -24.35
CA LYS A 258 8.32 -0.06 -23.16
C LYS A 258 7.51 0.77 -22.15
N ARG A 259 7.25 0.22 -20.97
CA ARG A 259 6.57 0.93 -19.87
C ARG A 259 7.30 2.20 -19.43
N SER A 260 8.61 2.27 -19.65
CA SER A 260 9.45 3.44 -19.36
C SER A 260 9.46 4.48 -20.50
N SER A 261 8.71 4.29 -21.59
CA SER A 261 8.59 5.28 -22.66
C SER A 261 7.97 6.57 -22.12
N LEU A 262 8.62 7.72 -22.37
CA LEU A 262 8.07 9.03 -22.02
C LEU A 262 6.72 9.26 -22.72
N CYS A 263 6.64 8.97 -24.01
CA CYS A 263 5.44 9.13 -24.82
C CYS A 263 4.24 8.40 -24.21
N TYR A 264 4.39 7.11 -23.88
CA TYR A 264 3.35 6.32 -23.22
C TYR A 264 2.91 6.92 -21.88
N ASN A 265 3.85 7.44 -21.08
CA ASN A 265 3.54 8.04 -19.79
C ASN A 265 2.85 9.40 -19.94
N LEU A 266 3.19 10.20 -20.95
CA LEU A 266 2.48 11.44 -21.29
C LEU A 266 1.05 11.16 -21.78
N ASP A 267 0.85 10.13 -22.62
CA ASP A 267 -0.50 9.68 -23.03
C ASP A 267 -1.36 9.33 -21.83
N ARG A 268 -0.77 8.64 -20.84
CA ARG A 268 -1.48 8.27 -19.62
C ARG A 268 -1.89 9.48 -18.77
N LEU A 269 -0.99 10.47 -18.59
CA LEU A 269 -1.35 11.72 -17.87
C LEU A 269 -2.44 12.50 -18.62
N LYS A 270 -2.40 12.50 -19.96
CA LYS A 270 -3.43 13.13 -20.78
C LYS A 270 -4.78 12.44 -20.63
N LEU A 271 -4.80 11.10 -20.60
CA LEU A 271 -6.02 10.33 -20.37
C LEU A 271 -6.63 10.57 -18.99
N ILE A 272 -5.80 10.61 -17.94
CA ILE A 272 -6.27 10.95 -16.58
C ILE A 272 -6.96 12.30 -16.60
N ASP A 273 -6.31 13.30 -17.18
CA ASP A 273 -6.82 14.68 -17.25
C ASP A 273 -8.16 14.78 -18.02
N SER A 274 -8.34 13.98 -19.08
CA SER A 274 -9.54 14.01 -19.91
C SER A 274 -10.70 13.16 -19.38
N LEU A 275 -10.44 12.06 -18.67
CA LEU A 275 -11.47 11.10 -18.23
C LEU A 275 -11.92 11.34 -16.78
N ILE A 276 -11.06 11.94 -15.96
CA ILE A 276 -11.31 12.06 -14.52
C ILE A 276 -11.51 13.52 -14.15
N ASN A 277 -12.75 13.84 -13.79
CA ASN A 277 -13.16 15.18 -13.38
C ASN A 277 -13.18 15.36 -11.85
N ASN A 278 -13.17 14.24 -11.09
CA ASN A 278 -13.06 14.29 -9.64
C ASN A 278 -11.62 14.61 -9.26
N GLU A 279 -11.36 15.79 -8.72
CA GLU A 279 -10.01 16.30 -8.43
C GLU A 279 -9.24 15.41 -7.44
N THR A 280 -9.90 14.84 -6.44
CA THR A 280 -9.23 13.93 -5.48
C THR A 280 -8.70 12.67 -6.18
N ILE A 281 -9.52 12.03 -7.01
CA ILE A 281 -9.13 10.82 -7.76
C ILE A 281 -8.08 11.18 -8.81
N LYS A 282 -8.27 12.29 -9.53
CA LYS A 282 -7.38 12.79 -10.57
C LYS A 282 -5.97 13.07 -10.02
N ASN A 283 -5.87 13.87 -8.96
CA ASN A 283 -4.59 14.24 -8.36
C ASN A 283 -3.85 13.02 -7.82
N LYS A 284 -4.52 12.10 -7.10
CA LYS A 284 -3.93 10.83 -6.65
C LYS A 284 -3.34 10.00 -7.80
N LEU A 285 -4.05 9.89 -8.91
CA LEU A 285 -3.58 9.11 -10.07
C LEU A 285 -2.43 9.81 -10.82
N LEU A 286 -2.52 11.13 -11.01
CA LEU A 286 -1.45 11.92 -11.61
C LEU A 286 -0.16 11.81 -10.78
N TYR A 287 -0.26 11.98 -9.46
CA TYR A 287 0.86 11.80 -8.53
C TYR A 287 1.45 10.39 -8.61
N TYR A 288 0.60 9.36 -8.46
CA TYR A 288 1.02 7.96 -8.49
C TYR A 288 1.81 7.61 -9.74
N PHE A 289 1.31 7.97 -10.92
CA PHE A 289 1.98 7.61 -12.17
C PHE A 289 3.24 8.43 -12.42
N THR A 290 3.27 9.68 -12.01
CA THR A 290 4.45 10.54 -12.11
C THR A 290 5.56 10.04 -11.19
N ALA A 291 5.27 9.82 -9.92
CA ALA A 291 6.23 9.30 -8.96
C ALA A 291 6.80 7.93 -9.39
N ASN A 292 5.94 7.00 -9.84
CA ASN A 292 6.37 5.69 -10.33
C ASN A 292 7.26 5.76 -11.59
N TYR A 293 7.06 6.74 -12.45
CA TYR A 293 7.95 6.96 -13.59
C TYR A 293 9.31 7.47 -13.12
N LEU A 294 9.32 8.50 -12.29
CA LEU A 294 10.53 9.11 -11.74
C LEU A 294 11.42 8.09 -11.02
N LEU A 295 10.82 7.19 -10.24
CA LEU A 295 11.54 6.11 -9.54
C LEU A 295 12.30 5.15 -10.46
N LYS A 296 11.86 5.00 -11.71
CA LYS A 296 12.41 4.04 -12.67
C LYS A 296 13.23 4.70 -13.78
N SER A 297 13.17 6.01 -13.89
CA SER A 297 13.82 6.78 -14.95
C SER A 297 15.15 7.36 -14.45
N THR A 298 16.18 7.21 -15.28
CA THR A 298 17.52 7.82 -15.06
C THR A 298 17.78 9.02 -15.98
N ASN A 299 16.84 9.35 -16.88
CA ASN A 299 17.01 10.42 -17.86
C ASN A 299 16.38 11.72 -17.39
N THR A 300 17.20 12.70 -17.07
CA THR A 300 16.78 14.01 -16.52
C THR A 300 15.82 14.76 -17.43
N GLU A 301 16.11 14.88 -18.73
CA GLU A 301 15.28 15.64 -19.67
C GLU A 301 13.87 15.03 -19.78
N LYS A 302 13.79 13.69 -19.82
CA LYS A 302 12.50 12.98 -19.82
C LYS A 302 11.75 13.16 -18.50
N ASN A 303 12.47 13.21 -17.38
CA ASN A 303 11.88 13.47 -16.07
C ASN A 303 11.28 14.88 -16.01
N GLU A 304 12.01 15.88 -16.48
CA GLU A 304 11.56 17.28 -16.54
C GLU A 304 10.32 17.44 -17.43
N ALA A 305 10.31 16.80 -18.60
CA ALA A 305 9.16 16.81 -19.50
C ALA A 305 7.90 16.20 -18.86
N LEU A 306 8.04 15.05 -18.17
CA LEU A 306 6.90 14.43 -17.48
C LEU A 306 6.43 15.25 -16.27
N VAL A 307 7.37 15.80 -15.48
CA VAL A 307 7.04 16.68 -14.34
C VAL A 307 6.31 17.92 -14.81
N SER A 308 6.77 18.56 -15.89
CA SER A 308 6.06 19.71 -16.47
C SER A 308 4.63 19.36 -16.88
N ALA A 309 4.42 18.22 -17.55
CA ALA A 309 3.09 17.74 -17.92
C ALA A 309 2.20 17.48 -16.69
N TYR A 310 2.76 16.90 -15.63
CA TYR A 310 2.08 16.70 -14.35
C TYR A 310 1.65 18.01 -13.69
N LEU A 311 2.59 18.98 -13.56
CA LEU A 311 2.33 20.27 -12.91
C LEU A 311 1.22 21.08 -13.59
N ASN A 312 1.09 20.92 -14.90
CA ASN A 312 0.04 21.58 -15.69
C ASN A 312 -1.35 20.94 -15.52
N LYS A 313 -1.43 19.71 -14.99
CA LYS A 313 -2.68 18.92 -14.89
C LYS A 313 -3.17 18.73 -13.47
N SER A 314 -2.28 18.70 -12.50
CA SER A 314 -2.63 18.58 -11.09
C SER A 314 -3.08 19.92 -10.53
N SER A 315 -4.09 19.92 -9.68
CA SER A 315 -4.55 21.07 -8.89
C SER A 315 -4.08 21.04 -7.44
N ASP A 316 -3.40 19.96 -7.00
CA ASP A 316 -2.91 19.82 -5.63
C ASP A 316 -1.51 20.43 -5.48
N GLU A 317 -1.43 21.56 -4.80
CA GLU A 317 -0.16 22.30 -4.61
C GLU A 317 0.81 21.57 -3.65
N THR A 318 0.30 20.78 -2.71
CA THR A 318 1.15 19.98 -1.81
C THR A 318 1.86 18.90 -2.60
N ASP A 319 1.11 18.13 -3.37
CA ASP A 319 1.63 17.07 -4.24
C ASP A 319 2.55 17.62 -5.33
N LYS A 320 2.23 18.79 -5.90
CA LYS A 320 3.11 19.47 -6.87
C LYS A 320 4.48 19.81 -6.28
N ASN A 321 4.49 20.37 -5.06
CA ASN A 321 5.73 20.72 -4.39
C ASN A 321 6.53 19.46 -4.00
N GLU A 322 5.86 18.39 -3.63
CA GLU A 322 6.50 17.10 -3.34
C GLU A 322 7.15 16.50 -4.59
N ILE A 323 6.45 16.44 -5.72
CA ILE A 323 7.00 15.93 -6.99
C ILE A 323 8.19 16.79 -7.48
N LYS A 324 8.13 18.13 -7.33
CA LYS A 324 9.27 19.00 -7.67
C LYS A 324 10.50 18.67 -6.83
N ARG A 325 10.33 18.56 -5.50
CA ARG A 325 11.43 18.19 -4.58
C ARG A 325 11.98 16.81 -4.89
N PHE A 326 11.09 15.84 -5.11
CA PHE A 326 11.48 14.48 -5.44
C PHE A 326 12.30 14.41 -6.75
N ALA A 327 11.87 15.09 -7.82
CA ALA A 327 12.60 15.17 -9.07
C ALA A 327 13.97 15.84 -8.91
N ALA A 328 14.04 16.93 -8.13
CA ALA A 328 15.30 17.62 -7.82
C ALA A 328 16.27 16.69 -7.05
N SER A 329 15.78 15.97 -6.05
CA SER A 329 16.57 15.03 -5.27
C SER A 329 17.11 13.88 -6.12
N LEU A 330 16.29 13.32 -7.03
CA LEU A 330 16.75 12.31 -7.99
C LEU A 330 17.83 12.87 -8.94
N ASN A 331 17.71 14.12 -9.36
CA ASN A 331 18.72 14.76 -10.20
C ASN A 331 20.05 14.97 -9.45
N ASN A 332 20.01 15.25 -8.16
CA ASN A 332 21.19 15.38 -7.32
C ASN A 332 21.87 14.03 -7.02
N LEU A 333 21.13 12.92 -7.13
CA LEU A 333 21.62 11.57 -6.89
C LEU A 333 22.03 10.83 -8.17
N LYS A 334 22.46 11.56 -9.20
CA LYS A 334 22.91 10.93 -10.47
C LYS A 334 24.12 10.04 -10.27
N GLU A 335 24.18 8.98 -11.02
CA GLU A 335 25.37 8.11 -11.10
C GLU A 335 26.59 8.95 -11.54
N GLY A 336 27.73 8.74 -10.89
CA GLY A 336 28.94 9.52 -11.03
C GLY A 336 28.96 10.84 -10.23
N GLY A 337 27.81 11.30 -9.72
CA GLY A 337 27.69 12.46 -8.83
C GLY A 337 28.31 12.22 -7.45
N THR A 338 28.61 13.30 -6.73
CA THR A 338 29.08 13.21 -5.34
C THR A 338 27.90 13.00 -4.41
N PHE A 339 28.04 12.04 -3.48
CA PHE A 339 27.01 11.79 -2.48
C PHE A 339 26.81 13.01 -1.56
N PRO A 340 25.58 13.43 -1.26
CA PRO A 340 25.33 14.60 -0.42
C PRO A 340 25.79 14.39 1.02
N SER A 341 26.16 15.48 1.70
CA SER A 341 26.45 15.46 3.14
C SER A 341 25.16 15.23 3.93
N ILE A 342 25.13 14.15 4.71
CA ILE A 342 23.99 13.78 5.56
C ILE A 342 24.48 13.52 6.98
N LYS A 343 23.82 14.12 7.96
CA LYS A 343 24.12 13.89 9.38
C LYS A 343 23.38 12.67 9.92
N ILE A 344 24.13 11.76 10.51
CA ILE A 344 23.65 10.54 11.15
C ILE A 344 24.17 10.43 12.58
N VAL A 345 23.46 9.68 13.43
CA VAL A 345 23.81 9.47 14.83
C VAL A 345 23.86 7.96 15.08
N ASN A 346 24.90 7.50 15.78
CA ASN A 346 24.96 6.10 16.23
C ASN A 346 24.17 5.90 17.54
N TYR A 347 24.00 4.65 17.95
CA TYR A 347 23.27 4.31 19.19
C TYR A 347 24.05 4.55 20.51
N ASN A 348 25.20 5.22 20.41
CA ASN A 348 25.91 5.83 21.55
C ASN A 348 25.81 7.36 21.55
N ASN A 349 24.88 7.92 20.76
CA ASN A 349 24.61 9.35 20.61
C ASN A 349 25.80 10.15 20.04
N THR A 350 26.63 9.51 19.21
CA THR A 350 27.72 10.20 18.51
C THR A 350 27.29 10.56 17.10
N GLU A 351 27.46 11.83 16.73
CA GLU A 351 27.10 12.36 15.42
C GLU A 351 28.23 12.20 14.41
N PHE A 352 27.87 11.87 13.16
CA PHE A 352 28.79 11.73 12.03
C PHE A 352 28.21 12.42 10.80
N ASP A 353 29.08 12.94 9.96
CA ASP A 353 28.76 13.11 8.56
C ASP A 353 28.96 11.76 7.86
N ILE A 354 27.96 11.28 7.10
CA ILE A 354 28.02 9.97 6.48
C ILE A 354 29.23 9.83 5.54
N ASN A 355 29.63 10.92 4.87
CA ASN A 355 30.80 10.96 3.99
C ASN A 355 32.11 10.68 4.71
N SER A 356 32.19 10.99 6.01
CA SER A 356 33.38 10.69 6.84
C SER A 356 33.62 9.20 7.03
N LEU A 357 32.57 8.39 6.90
CA LEU A 357 32.58 6.93 7.08
C LEU A 357 32.91 6.17 5.78
N ILE A 358 32.88 6.84 4.62
CA ILE A 358 33.08 6.22 3.30
C ILE A 358 34.58 6.25 2.97
N LYS A 359 35.26 5.10 3.11
CA LYS A 359 36.69 4.91 2.80
C LYS A 359 36.90 3.75 1.81
N THR A 360 35.92 2.90 1.63
CA THR A 360 35.90 1.75 0.73
C THR A 360 34.59 1.77 -0.04
N PRO A 361 34.38 0.92 -1.05
CA PRO A 361 33.05 0.77 -1.65
C PRO A 361 32.00 0.59 -0.57
N THR A 362 30.93 1.38 -0.62
CA THR A 362 29.97 1.50 0.47
C THR A 362 28.54 1.27 -0.02
N VAL A 363 27.79 0.48 0.72
CA VAL A 363 26.37 0.24 0.53
C VAL A 363 25.61 0.89 1.67
N ILE A 364 24.65 1.76 1.32
CA ILE A 364 23.77 2.43 2.28
C ILE A 364 22.37 1.84 2.14
N CYS A 365 21.88 1.26 3.24
CA CYS A 365 20.53 0.68 3.34
C CYS A 365 19.71 1.42 4.39
N PHE A 366 18.38 1.36 4.24
CA PHE A 366 17.45 2.05 5.10
C PHE A 366 16.46 1.07 5.72
N TRP A 367 15.99 1.38 6.92
CA TRP A 367 14.96 0.60 7.60
C TRP A 367 14.12 1.45 8.55
N SER A 368 12.95 0.92 8.91
CA SER A 368 12.01 1.54 9.82
C SER A 368 11.39 0.49 10.73
N ASN A 369 11.13 0.84 11.99
CA ASN A 369 10.35 0.01 12.90
C ASN A 369 8.91 -0.21 12.41
N THR A 370 8.40 0.73 11.62
CA THR A 370 7.05 0.66 11.06
C THR A 370 6.91 -0.46 10.03
N PHE A 371 7.99 -0.76 9.30
CA PHE A 371 8.04 -1.85 8.31
C PHE A 371 8.80 -3.06 8.87
N TYR A 372 8.24 -3.69 9.89
CA TYR A 372 8.93 -4.71 10.69
C TYR A 372 9.44 -5.90 9.89
N ASN A 373 8.67 -6.42 8.94
CA ASN A 373 9.10 -7.52 8.08
C ASN A 373 10.30 -7.10 7.21
N HIS A 374 10.23 -5.93 6.57
CA HIS A 374 11.36 -5.39 5.82
C HIS A 374 12.60 -5.18 6.71
N PHE A 375 12.42 -4.68 7.93
CA PHE A 375 13.50 -4.53 8.90
C PHE A 375 14.23 -5.86 9.14
N LYS A 376 13.52 -6.94 9.45
CA LYS A 376 14.11 -8.25 9.71
C LYS A 376 14.79 -8.84 8.46
N GLU A 377 14.09 -8.89 7.35
CA GLU A 377 14.60 -9.47 6.11
C GLU A 377 15.84 -8.74 5.60
N SER A 378 15.84 -7.40 5.65
CA SER A 378 17.00 -6.62 5.23
C SER A 378 18.22 -6.86 6.10
N HIS A 379 18.08 -6.99 7.42
CA HIS A 379 19.20 -7.28 8.31
C HIS A 379 19.75 -8.70 8.13
N TYR A 380 18.89 -9.70 7.88
CA TYR A 380 19.38 -11.04 7.54
C TYR A 380 20.16 -11.03 6.21
N LYS A 381 19.62 -10.37 5.19
CA LYS A 381 20.32 -10.25 3.89
C LYS A 381 21.62 -9.47 4.00
N LEU A 382 21.65 -8.38 4.79
CA LEU A 382 22.86 -7.61 5.04
C LEU A 382 23.93 -8.42 5.79
N ASN A 383 23.56 -9.26 6.75
CA ASN A 383 24.49 -10.14 7.43
C ASN A 383 25.13 -11.15 6.47
N GLU A 384 24.36 -11.73 5.55
CA GLU A 384 24.86 -12.59 4.47
C GLU A 384 25.87 -11.84 3.59
N LEU A 385 25.50 -10.64 3.12
CA LEU A 385 26.34 -9.82 2.25
C LEU A 385 27.62 -9.35 2.94
N LYS A 386 27.57 -8.97 4.22
CA LYS A 386 28.74 -8.57 5.01
C LYS A 386 29.78 -9.70 5.15
N VAL A 387 29.34 -10.95 5.22
CA VAL A 387 30.23 -12.12 5.25
C VAL A 387 30.83 -12.38 3.87
N LYS A 388 30.04 -12.24 2.82
CA LYS A 388 30.44 -12.54 1.45
C LYS A 388 31.36 -11.47 0.84
N TYR A 389 31.19 -10.20 1.23
CA TYR A 389 31.89 -9.04 0.69
C TYR A 389 32.53 -8.21 1.85
N PRO A 390 33.56 -8.73 2.52
CA PRO A 390 34.18 -8.07 3.68
C PRO A 390 34.91 -6.76 3.34
N GLU A 391 35.26 -6.54 2.07
CA GLU A 391 35.85 -5.31 1.54
C GLU A 391 34.85 -4.16 1.38
N VAL A 392 33.55 -4.45 1.47
CA VAL A 392 32.48 -3.46 1.32
C VAL A 392 32.03 -2.96 2.69
N LYS A 393 31.93 -1.65 2.84
CA LYS A 393 31.32 -1.02 4.01
C LYS A 393 29.78 -1.03 3.85
N PHE A 394 29.08 -1.53 4.85
CA PHE A 394 27.61 -1.46 4.91
C PHE A 394 27.19 -0.47 5.99
N ILE A 395 26.54 0.62 5.62
CA ILE A 395 25.97 1.63 6.51
C ILE A 395 24.44 1.42 6.50
N VAL A 396 23.86 1.16 7.67
CA VAL A 396 22.45 0.84 7.80
C VAL A 396 21.80 1.91 8.66
N ILE A 397 20.71 2.53 8.13
CA ILE A 397 20.16 3.74 8.71
C ILE A 397 18.68 3.57 9.02
N ASN A 398 18.31 3.75 10.29
CA ASN A 398 16.92 3.91 10.68
C ASN A 398 16.40 5.28 10.22
N VAL A 399 15.23 5.29 9.61
CA VAL A 399 14.61 6.50 9.03
C VAL A 399 13.54 7.11 9.92
N ASP A 400 13.18 6.46 11.03
CA ASP A 400 12.10 6.91 11.89
C ASP A 400 12.47 8.18 12.67
N ASN A 401 11.49 8.99 12.99
CA ASN A 401 11.65 10.19 13.82
C ASN A 401 11.33 9.90 15.30
N TYR A 402 11.85 8.76 15.80
CA TYR A 402 11.76 8.40 17.22
C TYR A 402 13.11 8.68 17.90
N GLY A 403 13.11 8.68 19.23
CA GLY A 403 14.36 8.68 19.99
C GLY A 403 15.21 7.42 19.70
N LEU A 404 16.51 7.45 20.05
CA LEU A 404 17.44 6.35 19.77
C LEU A 404 17.10 5.03 20.49
N ASP A 405 16.32 5.07 21.57
CA ASP A 405 16.05 3.90 22.40
C ASP A 405 15.18 2.87 21.70
N LYS A 406 14.15 3.30 20.97
CA LYS A 406 13.21 2.39 20.29
C LYS A 406 13.88 1.58 19.17
N PRO A 407 14.60 2.18 18.20
CA PRO A 407 15.36 1.42 17.21
C PRO A 407 16.47 0.55 17.84
N LYS A 408 17.15 1.05 18.88
CA LYS A 408 18.18 0.29 19.60
C LYS A 408 17.61 -0.95 20.27
N ALA A 409 16.42 -0.85 20.87
CA ALA A 409 15.72 -1.99 21.46
C ALA A 409 15.33 -3.01 20.39
N ALA A 410 14.76 -2.58 19.27
CA ALA A 410 14.37 -3.46 18.17
C ALA A 410 15.55 -4.26 17.60
N LEU A 411 16.72 -3.62 17.43
CA LEU A 411 17.95 -4.31 16.99
C LEU A 411 18.38 -5.38 18.00
N LYS A 412 18.40 -5.04 19.30
CA LYS A 412 18.80 -5.97 20.37
C LYS A 412 17.86 -7.16 20.51
N GLU A 413 16.55 -6.93 20.49
CA GLU A 413 15.51 -7.96 20.59
C GLU A 413 15.59 -8.98 19.45
N ASN A 414 16.05 -8.55 18.26
CA ASN A 414 16.26 -9.42 17.11
C ASN A 414 17.71 -9.92 16.98
N ASN A 415 18.55 -9.72 17.99
CA ASN A 415 19.96 -10.14 18.02
C ASN A 415 20.82 -9.53 16.88
N PHE A 416 20.49 -8.34 16.39
CA PHE A 416 21.30 -7.61 15.42
C PHE A 416 22.37 -6.76 16.12
N LYS A 417 23.53 -6.68 15.49
CA LYS A 417 24.69 -5.91 16.02
C LYS A 417 24.47 -4.42 15.80
N LEU A 418 24.80 -3.60 16.79
CA LEU A 418 24.72 -2.13 16.69
C LEU A 418 25.86 -1.50 15.88
N LYS A 419 26.89 -2.27 15.51
CA LYS A 419 27.98 -1.77 14.68
C LYS A 419 27.51 -1.48 13.27
N ASP A 420 27.84 -0.28 12.77
CA ASP A 420 27.43 0.22 11.44
C ASP A 420 25.93 0.49 11.30
N GLU A 421 25.24 0.58 12.44
CA GLU A 421 23.82 0.97 12.55
C GLU A 421 23.71 2.42 13.05
N TYR A 422 22.87 3.19 12.37
CA TYR A 422 22.71 4.63 12.59
C TYR A 422 21.23 5.03 12.50
N GLN A 423 20.96 6.27 12.89
CA GLN A 423 19.68 6.95 12.65
C GLN A 423 19.96 8.30 12.00
N PHE A 424 19.07 8.80 11.16
CA PHE A 424 19.18 10.16 10.66
C PHE A 424 19.08 11.18 11.79
N LYS A 425 19.96 12.19 11.78
CA LYS A 425 19.85 13.33 12.70
C LYS A 425 18.59 14.14 12.40
N ASN A 426 18.33 14.38 11.13
CA ASN A 426 17.17 15.08 10.60
C ASN A 426 16.40 14.16 9.62
N PRO A 427 15.52 13.25 10.10
CA PRO A 427 14.90 12.23 9.26
C PRO A 427 14.15 12.80 8.07
N LYS A 428 13.30 13.81 8.26
CA LYS A 428 12.48 14.40 7.19
C LYS A 428 13.34 14.96 6.05
N GLU A 429 14.31 15.80 6.36
CA GLU A 429 15.22 16.38 5.37
C GLU A 429 16.06 15.33 4.65
N SER A 430 16.55 14.34 5.40
CA SER A 430 17.37 13.26 4.86
C SER A 430 16.58 12.34 3.93
N LEU A 431 15.34 12.00 4.27
CA LEU A 431 14.42 11.23 3.41
C LEU A 431 14.17 11.94 2.08
N GLU A 432 13.90 13.24 2.15
CA GLU A 432 13.70 14.09 0.97
C GLU A 432 14.98 14.18 0.13
N THR A 433 16.14 14.50 0.75
CA THR A 433 17.44 14.65 0.06
C THR A 433 17.86 13.37 -0.65
N LEU A 434 17.70 12.22 -0.01
CA LEU A 434 18.07 10.92 -0.56
C LEU A 434 16.96 10.26 -1.39
N ALA A 435 15.81 10.91 -1.55
CA ALA A 435 14.66 10.39 -2.29
C ALA A 435 14.36 8.93 -1.87
N ILE A 436 14.24 8.68 -0.55
CA ILE A 436 14.05 7.33 -0.02
C ILE A 436 12.59 6.92 -0.21
N HIS A 437 12.32 6.30 -1.34
CA HIS A 437 11.06 5.64 -1.67
C HIS A 437 11.31 4.68 -2.83
N PRO A 438 10.96 3.39 -2.73
CA PRO A 438 10.45 2.67 -1.56
C PRO A 438 11.55 2.43 -0.50
N MET A 439 11.18 1.88 0.67
CA MET A 439 12.13 1.59 1.77
C MET A 439 13.23 0.58 1.37
N THR A 440 12.99 -0.24 0.35
CA THR A 440 13.97 -1.18 -0.22
C THR A 440 15.09 -0.50 -1.02
N LYS A 441 15.00 0.83 -1.21
CA LYS A 441 16.05 1.60 -1.89
C LYS A 441 17.39 1.39 -1.21
N THR A 442 18.42 1.16 -2.03
CA THR A 442 19.80 1.00 -1.61
C THR A 442 20.68 1.90 -2.47
N ILE A 443 21.64 2.58 -1.85
CA ILE A 443 22.59 3.44 -2.57
C ILE A 443 23.97 2.77 -2.51
N VAL A 444 24.64 2.65 -3.64
CA VAL A 444 25.97 2.09 -3.75
C VAL A 444 26.95 3.18 -4.16
N LEU A 445 28.01 3.34 -3.38
CA LEU A 445 29.06 4.36 -3.55
C LEU A 445 30.42 3.71 -3.76
N ASP A 446 31.28 4.38 -4.52
CA ASP A 446 32.69 4.04 -4.58
C ASP A 446 33.48 4.61 -3.39
N LYS A 447 34.77 4.29 -3.29
CA LYS A 447 35.69 4.78 -2.24
C LYS A 447 35.90 6.31 -2.27
N TYR A 448 35.52 6.97 -3.37
CA TYR A 448 35.65 8.43 -3.56
C TYR A 448 34.33 9.17 -3.30
N GLN A 449 33.33 8.50 -2.68
CA GLN A 449 32.00 9.04 -2.40
C GLN A 449 31.19 9.36 -3.65
N LYS A 450 31.53 8.76 -4.80
CA LYS A 450 30.74 8.90 -6.01
C LYS A 450 29.62 7.86 -6.04
N ILE A 451 28.46 8.28 -6.48
CA ILE A 451 27.28 7.43 -6.62
C ILE A 451 27.50 6.47 -7.78
N VAL A 452 27.54 5.17 -7.49
CA VAL A 452 27.60 4.11 -8.50
C VAL A 452 26.19 3.68 -8.91
N TYR A 453 25.32 3.46 -7.93
CA TYR A 453 23.90 3.18 -8.13
C TYR A 453 23.09 3.95 -7.07
N SER A 454 22.17 4.80 -7.52
CA SER A 454 21.33 5.60 -6.63
C SER A 454 20.03 4.91 -6.21
N ASN A 455 19.65 3.81 -6.88
CA ASN A 455 18.40 3.10 -6.66
C ASN A 455 18.57 1.58 -6.87
N ALA A 456 19.55 0.99 -6.22
CA ALA A 456 19.71 -0.46 -6.12
C ALA A 456 18.71 -1.05 -5.11
N ASN A 457 18.62 -2.39 -5.08
CA ASN A 457 17.81 -3.12 -4.11
C ASN A 457 18.53 -4.41 -3.73
N ILE A 458 18.85 -4.58 -2.43
CA ILE A 458 19.60 -5.75 -1.90
C ILE A 458 18.86 -7.09 -2.15
N PHE A 459 17.55 -7.06 -2.40
CA PHE A 459 16.75 -8.24 -2.68
C PHE A 459 16.66 -8.58 -4.17
N SER A 460 17.18 -7.73 -5.06
CA SER A 460 17.13 -8.01 -6.50
C SER A 460 18.20 -9.03 -6.90
N MET A 461 17.87 -9.88 -7.88
CA MET A 461 18.79 -10.93 -8.36
C MET A 461 20.09 -10.38 -8.95
N ASN A 462 20.08 -9.16 -9.47
CA ASN A 462 21.24 -8.49 -10.06
C ASN A 462 22.02 -7.62 -9.07
N PHE A 463 21.63 -7.57 -7.79
CA PHE A 463 22.30 -6.69 -6.81
C PHE A 463 23.78 -7.06 -6.63
N GLU A 464 24.11 -8.33 -6.54
CA GLU A 464 25.49 -8.77 -6.35
C GLU A 464 26.37 -8.47 -7.57
N GLU A 465 25.82 -8.56 -8.78
CA GLU A 465 26.49 -8.13 -10.01
C GLU A 465 26.77 -6.61 -9.98
N GLN A 466 25.79 -5.81 -9.57
CA GLN A 466 25.95 -4.36 -9.38
C GLN A 466 27.04 -4.05 -8.33
N LEU A 467 27.06 -4.79 -7.24
CA LEU A 467 28.06 -4.63 -6.17
C LEU A 467 29.47 -4.95 -6.65
N LEU A 468 29.66 -6.05 -7.37
CA LEU A 468 30.93 -6.41 -7.99
C LEU A 468 31.40 -5.36 -9.00
N GLY A 469 30.47 -4.78 -9.77
CA GLY A 469 30.76 -3.65 -10.66
C GLY A 469 31.28 -2.42 -9.89
N ALA A 470 30.76 -2.15 -8.69
CA ALA A 470 31.22 -1.04 -7.85
C ALA A 470 32.60 -1.31 -7.22
N ILE A 471 32.84 -2.54 -6.76
CA ILE A 471 34.13 -2.95 -6.15
C ILE A 471 35.27 -2.84 -7.18
N ASN A 472 35.02 -3.23 -8.42
CA ASN A 472 36.02 -3.27 -9.50
C ASN A 472 36.25 -1.92 -10.18
N ARG A 473 35.54 -0.85 -9.81
CA ARG A 473 35.81 0.50 -10.33
C ARG A 473 37.16 0.99 -9.79
N LYS A 474 38.09 1.23 -10.73
CA LYS A 474 39.43 1.79 -10.47
C LYS A 474 39.38 3.29 -10.20
#